data_119cea470bab1026c94876b546c377aa
#
_entry.id   119cea470bab1026c94876b546c377aa
#
_cell.length_a   1.000
_cell.length_b   1.000
_cell.length_c   1.000
_cell.angle_alpha   90.00
_cell.angle_beta   90.00
_cell.angle_gamma   90.00
#
_symmetry.space_group_name_H-M   'P 1'
#
loop_
_entity.id
_entity.type
_entity.pdbx_description
1 polymer ?
#
loop_
_entity_poly.entity_id
_entity_poly.type
_entity_poly.pdbx_seq_one_letter_code
_entity_poly.pdbx_strand_id
1 'polypeptide(L)'
;MTFGFAPSSAASLSTSTSAASASRMLEPAEWAAAGIPLLRNPREVVSGLHTRHRPKPETAIVAVLDPDERVRASASFARRSTPADGWMFRNALLAQLRRVIPHDLRRRTPVRTAVLLYCREGDARWTEEDGAWMWGLRDACTLHGLRCGAYITLTHDGWQVLGEGRGGRRPNADSAPEPFAISEAPPLLPRTGGAASEVLRRAAAR
;
A
#
# COMPACT_ATOMS: atom_id res chain seq x y z
N MET A 1 -51.87 55.34 -30.78
CA MET A 1 -51.54 54.46 -29.68
C MET A 1 -50.47 53.50 -30.15
N THR A 2 -49.20 53.81 -29.84
CA THR A 2 -48.04 53.07 -30.33
C THR A 2 -47.40 52.39 -29.10
N PHE A 3 -47.50 51.09 -29.04
CA PHE A 3 -46.87 50.31 -27.97
C PHE A 3 -45.41 49.99 -28.38
N GLY A 4 -44.46 50.62 -27.67
CA GLY A 4 -43.06 50.33 -27.81
C GLY A 4 -42.73 49.05 -27.01
N PHE A 5 -42.26 48.02 -27.68
CA PHE A 5 -41.61 46.83 -27.08
C PHE A 5 -40.14 47.16 -26.86
N ALA A 6 -39.69 47.19 -25.62
CA ALA A 6 -38.30 47.20 -25.27
C ALA A 6 -37.72 45.79 -25.38
N PRO A 7 -36.54 45.59 -26.00
CA PRO A 7 -35.90 44.28 -25.98
C PRO A 7 -35.27 44.04 -24.62
N SER A 8 -35.77 43.00 -23.90
CA SER A 8 -35.09 42.44 -22.74
C SER A 8 -33.75 41.91 -23.13
N SER A 9 -32.69 42.54 -22.61
CA SER A 9 -31.35 41.99 -22.66
C SER A 9 -31.32 40.67 -21.88
N ALA A 10 -31.43 39.55 -22.58
CA ALA A 10 -31.11 38.25 -22.03
C ALA A 10 -29.60 38.23 -21.74
N ALA A 11 -29.24 38.40 -20.47
CA ALA A 11 -27.92 38.10 -19.97
C ALA A 11 -27.69 36.62 -20.21
N SER A 12 -26.93 36.32 -21.26
CA SER A 12 -26.38 34.98 -21.48
C SER A 12 -25.46 34.67 -20.30
N LEU A 13 -26.00 34.01 -19.27
CA LEU A 13 -25.21 33.25 -18.33
C LEU A 13 -24.54 32.14 -19.13
N SER A 14 -23.36 32.42 -19.64
CA SER A 14 -22.41 31.42 -20.09
C SER A 14 -22.06 30.58 -18.84
N THR A 15 -22.90 29.59 -18.56
CA THR A 15 -22.51 28.46 -17.78
C THR A 15 -21.37 27.80 -18.58
N SER A 16 -20.15 28.27 -18.33
CA SER A 16 -18.97 27.47 -18.59
C SER A 16 -19.13 26.22 -17.74
N THR A 17 -19.89 25.27 -18.30
CA THR A 17 -19.77 23.87 -17.93
C THR A 17 -18.35 23.52 -18.33
N SER A 18 -17.39 23.90 -17.47
CA SER A 18 -16.13 23.22 -17.38
C SER A 18 -16.56 21.76 -17.22
N ALA A 19 -16.64 21.05 -18.34
CA ALA A 19 -16.51 19.62 -18.32
C ALA A 19 -15.10 19.37 -17.76
N ALA A 20 -14.94 19.59 -16.44
CA ALA A 20 -13.97 18.90 -15.70
C ALA A 20 -14.21 17.45 -16.10
N SER A 21 -13.40 16.99 -17.03
CA SER A 21 -13.13 15.57 -17.20
C SER A 21 -12.96 15.13 -15.77
N ALA A 22 -14.01 14.54 -15.18
CA ALA A 22 -13.95 14.13 -13.79
C ALA A 22 -12.83 13.11 -13.81
N SER A 23 -11.63 13.59 -13.51
CA SER A 23 -10.46 12.74 -13.43
C SER A 23 -10.86 11.71 -12.40
N ARG A 24 -10.98 10.46 -12.86
CA ARG A 24 -11.46 9.37 -12.03
C ARG A 24 -10.38 9.04 -11.03
N MET A 25 -10.43 9.75 -9.93
CA MET A 25 -9.52 9.64 -8.80
C MET A 25 -10.30 9.63 -7.50
N LEU A 26 -9.70 9.11 -6.46
CA LEU A 26 -10.24 9.08 -5.10
C LEU A 26 -9.31 9.86 -4.19
N GLU A 27 -9.90 10.74 -3.42
CA GLU A 27 -9.22 11.40 -2.32
C GLU A 27 -8.95 10.42 -1.17
N PRO A 28 -7.91 10.63 -0.35
CA PRO A 28 -7.62 9.78 0.80
C PRO A 28 -8.78 9.62 1.76
N ALA A 29 -9.58 10.67 1.96
CA ALA A 29 -10.77 10.63 2.81
C ALA A 29 -11.88 9.74 2.23
N GLU A 30 -12.09 9.78 0.92
CA GLU A 30 -13.06 8.91 0.23
C GLU A 30 -12.62 7.46 0.27
N TRP A 31 -11.31 7.21 0.13
CA TRP A 31 -10.73 5.88 0.27
C TRP A 31 -10.95 5.32 1.67
N ALA A 32 -10.65 6.11 2.70
CA ALA A 32 -10.85 5.70 4.08
C ALA A 32 -12.34 5.43 4.39
N ALA A 33 -13.25 6.25 3.84
CA ALA A 33 -14.69 6.09 3.99
C ALA A 33 -15.26 4.89 3.21
N ALA A 34 -14.53 4.34 2.24
CA ALA A 34 -15.00 3.22 1.41
C ALA A 34 -15.08 1.87 2.15
N GLY A 35 -14.73 1.82 3.44
CA GLY A 35 -14.80 0.61 4.25
C GLY A 35 -13.84 -0.49 3.77
N ILE A 36 -12.71 -0.11 3.19
CA ILE A 36 -11.70 -1.05 2.71
C ILE A 36 -11.06 -1.73 3.92
N PRO A 37 -11.03 -3.08 3.95
CA PRO A 37 -10.49 -3.79 5.09
C PRO A 37 -8.99 -3.52 5.25
N LEU A 38 -8.59 -3.26 6.50
CA LEU A 38 -7.20 -3.04 6.86
C LEU A 38 -6.40 -4.34 6.73
N LEU A 39 -5.20 -4.25 6.19
CA LEU A 39 -4.25 -5.37 6.23
C LEU A 39 -3.76 -5.58 7.67
N ARG A 40 -3.67 -6.82 8.12
CA ARG A 40 -3.11 -7.16 9.44
C ARG A 40 -1.61 -6.83 9.49
N ASN A 41 -0.88 -7.28 8.47
CA ASN A 41 0.57 -7.09 8.39
C ASN A 41 1.04 -6.52 7.03
N PRO A 42 0.84 -5.21 6.78
CA PRO A 42 1.24 -4.59 5.52
C PRO A 42 2.75 -4.68 5.26
N ARG A 43 3.58 -4.68 6.31
CA ARG A 43 5.04 -4.82 6.18
C ARG A 43 5.44 -6.13 5.50
N GLU A 44 4.81 -7.23 5.88
CA GLU A 44 5.08 -8.55 5.30
C GLU A 44 4.69 -8.60 3.83
N VAL A 45 3.51 -8.06 3.50
CA VAL A 45 3.04 -7.95 2.10
C VAL A 45 4.02 -7.13 1.27
N VAL A 46 4.42 -5.95 1.75
CA VAL A 46 5.37 -5.08 1.05
C VAL A 46 6.72 -5.75 0.88
N SER A 47 7.27 -6.35 1.93
CA SER A 47 8.57 -7.04 1.88
C SER A 47 8.54 -8.21 0.91
N GLY A 48 7.50 -9.03 0.94
CA GLY A 48 7.32 -10.15 0.03
C GLY A 48 7.21 -9.72 -1.44
N LEU A 49 6.42 -8.67 -1.72
CA LEU A 49 6.29 -8.14 -3.07
C LEU A 49 7.59 -7.47 -3.56
N HIS A 50 8.27 -6.72 -2.70
CA HIS A 50 9.55 -6.09 -3.01
C HIS A 50 10.62 -7.13 -3.35
N THR A 51 10.79 -8.15 -2.53
CA THR A 51 11.75 -9.24 -2.76
C THR A 51 11.46 -9.98 -4.07
N ARG A 52 10.18 -10.25 -4.35
CA ARG A 52 9.75 -11.00 -5.54
C ARG A 52 9.94 -10.23 -6.83
N HIS A 53 9.58 -8.95 -6.85
CA HIS A 53 9.49 -8.16 -8.08
C HIS A 53 10.62 -7.16 -8.26
N ARG A 54 11.33 -6.79 -7.18
CA ARG A 54 12.41 -5.78 -7.17
C ARG A 54 12.02 -4.53 -7.95
N PRO A 55 10.90 -3.87 -7.58
CA PRO A 55 10.34 -2.80 -8.39
C PRO A 55 11.30 -1.61 -8.52
N LYS A 56 11.39 -1.10 -9.73
CA LYS A 56 12.01 0.19 -10.02
C LYS A 56 10.96 1.30 -9.86
N PRO A 57 11.35 2.57 -9.79
CA PRO A 57 10.40 3.68 -9.91
C PRO A 57 9.47 3.49 -11.12
N GLU A 58 8.26 4.03 -11.06
CA GLU A 58 7.21 3.91 -12.08
C GLU A 58 6.73 2.44 -12.31
N THR A 59 6.87 1.58 -11.31
CA THR A 59 6.39 0.20 -11.38
C THR A 59 5.20 -0.01 -10.45
N ALA A 60 4.11 -0.52 -10.99
CA ALA A 60 2.94 -0.97 -10.24
C ALA A 60 2.98 -2.49 -10.07
N ILE A 61 2.66 -2.98 -8.88
CA ILE A 61 2.53 -4.40 -8.55
C ILE A 61 1.14 -4.64 -8.01
N VAL A 62 0.32 -5.36 -8.76
CA VAL A 62 -0.97 -5.85 -8.25
C VAL A 62 -0.76 -7.24 -7.66
N ALA A 63 -1.29 -7.46 -6.46
CA ALA A 63 -1.23 -8.76 -5.79
C ALA A 63 -2.62 -9.17 -5.32
N VAL A 64 -2.88 -10.48 -5.35
CA VAL A 64 -4.11 -11.08 -4.84
C VAL A 64 -3.77 -11.90 -3.61
N LEU A 65 -4.43 -11.56 -2.52
CA LEU A 65 -4.28 -12.20 -1.21
C LEU A 65 -5.44 -13.17 -0.96
N ASP A 66 -5.15 -14.23 -0.23
CA ASP A 66 -6.18 -15.09 0.35
C ASP A 66 -6.73 -14.49 1.66
N PRO A 67 -7.71 -15.16 2.32
CA PRO A 67 -8.23 -14.71 3.61
C PRO A 67 -7.19 -14.63 4.74
N ASP A 68 -6.08 -15.37 4.62
CA ASP A 68 -4.97 -15.33 5.57
C ASP A 68 -3.92 -14.28 5.21
N GLU A 69 -4.23 -13.41 4.24
CA GLU A 69 -3.36 -12.34 3.69
C GLU A 69 -2.07 -12.85 3.03
N ARG A 70 -2.03 -14.12 2.63
CA ARG A 70 -0.91 -14.66 1.87
C ARG A 70 -1.03 -14.32 0.40
N VAL A 71 0.06 -13.89 -0.22
CA VAL A 71 0.10 -13.59 -1.65
C VAL A 71 -0.08 -14.88 -2.47
N ARG A 72 -1.19 -15.01 -3.16
CA ARG A 72 -1.50 -16.14 -4.06
C ARG A 72 -1.04 -15.89 -5.49
N ALA A 73 -1.17 -14.65 -5.93
CA ALA A 73 -0.76 -14.24 -7.26
C ALA A 73 -0.30 -12.79 -7.24
N SER A 74 0.64 -12.43 -8.10
CA SER A 74 1.06 -11.06 -8.27
C SER A 74 1.64 -10.84 -9.66
N ALA A 75 1.49 -9.62 -10.18
CA ALA A 75 2.09 -9.17 -11.42
C ALA A 75 2.66 -7.77 -11.25
N SER A 76 3.83 -7.53 -11.83
CA SER A 76 4.42 -6.20 -11.92
C SER A 76 4.35 -5.69 -13.36
N PHE A 77 4.14 -4.40 -13.52
CA PHE A 77 4.12 -3.75 -14.82
C PHE A 77 4.56 -2.29 -14.68
N ALA A 78 5.22 -1.78 -15.71
CA ALA A 78 5.63 -0.39 -15.74
C ALA A 78 4.43 0.51 -16.04
N ARG A 79 4.40 1.68 -15.41
CA ARG A 79 3.50 2.76 -15.80
C ARG A 79 3.89 3.24 -17.19
N ARG A 80 2.91 3.42 -18.06
CA ARG A 80 3.13 4.08 -19.34
C ARG A 80 3.04 5.59 -19.16
N SER A 81 3.90 6.33 -19.85
CA SER A 81 4.01 7.80 -19.77
C SER A 81 2.80 8.49 -20.41
N THR A 82 1.68 8.49 -19.74
CA THR A 82 0.45 9.19 -20.14
C THR A 82 -0.07 9.96 -18.94
N PRO A 83 -0.87 11.02 -19.12
CA PRO A 83 -1.51 11.68 -17.99
C PRO A 83 -2.19 10.68 -17.07
N ALA A 84 -2.12 10.92 -15.77
CA ALA A 84 -2.75 10.06 -14.78
C ALA A 84 -4.26 10.01 -15.02
N ASP A 85 -4.76 8.86 -15.46
CA ASP A 85 -6.19 8.62 -15.69
C ASP A 85 -6.60 7.29 -15.08
N GLY A 86 -7.55 7.34 -14.18
CA GLY A 86 -8.08 6.16 -13.49
C GLY A 86 -8.60 5.08 -14.44
N TRP A 87 -9.17 5.44 -15.60
CA TRP A 87 -9.60 4.48 -16.61
C TRP A 87 -8.45 3.66 -17.19
N MET A 88 -7.34 4.31 -17.48
CA MET A 88 -6.16 3.63 -18.01
C MET A 88 -5.59 2.70 -16.96
N PHE A 89 -5.48 3.15 -15.72
CA PHE A 89 -4.98 2.35 -14.61
C PHE A 89 -5.90 1.15 -14.32
N ARG A 90 -7.22 1.37 -14.31
CA ARG A 90 -8.19 0.27 -14.21
C ARG A 90 -7.97 -0.79 -15.30
N ASN A 91 -7.86 -0.36 -16.55
CA ASN A 91 -7.69 -1.29 -17.67
C ASN A 91 -6.38 -2.06 -17.58
N ALA A 92 -5.29 -1.38 -17.17
CA ALA A 92 -3.99 -2.02 -16.92
C ALA A 92 -4.09 -3.06 -15.79
N LEU A 93 -4.73 -2.71 -14.67
CA LEU A 93 -4.95 -3.60 -13.54
C LEU A 93 -5.79 -4.82 -13.93
N LEU A 94 -6.91 -4.61 -14.65
CA LEU A 94 -7.75 -5.71 -15.13
C LEU A 94 -6.99 -6.66 -16.05
N ALA A 95 -6.17 -6.13 -16.93
CA ALA A 95 -5.35 -6.96 -17.83
C ALA A 95 -4.38 -7.84 -17.03
N GLN A 96 -3.75 -7.32 -15.99
CA GLN A 96 -2.87 -8.10 -15.14
C GLN A 96 -3.62 -9.10 -14.25
N LEU A 97 -4.73 -8.69 -13.64
CA LEU A 97 -5.55 -9.58 -12.82
C LEU A 97 -6.04 -10.79 -13.64
N ARG A 98 -6.51 -10.59 -14.85
CA ARG A 98 -6.95 -11.67 -15.75
C ARG A 98 -5.84 -12.65 -16.12
N ARG A 99 -4.59 -12.20 -16.13
CA ARG A 99 -3.42 -13.07 -16.42
C ARG A 99 -3.01 -13.92 -15.23
N VAL A 100 -3.18 -13.40 -14.01
CA VAL A 100 -2.63 -14.06 -12.81
C VAL A 100 -3.66 -14.87 -12.05
N ILE A 101 -4.95 -14.58 -12.22
CA ILE A 101 -6.01 -15.29 -11.53
C ILE A 101 -7.32 -15.30 -12.34
N PRO A 102 -8.05 -16.42 -12.39
CA PRO A 102 -9.40 -16.46 -12.96
C PRO A 102 -10.33 -15.52 -12.20
N HIS A 103 -11.22 -14.83 -12.91
CA HIS A 103 -12.24 -14.02 -12.26
C HIS A 103 -13.23 -14.87 -11.46
N ASP A 104 -13.74 -14.31 -10.36
CA ASP A 104 -14.63 -15.02 -9.43
C ASP A 104 -15.99 -14.32 -9.29
N LEU A 105 -16.53 -13.84 -10.40
CA LEU A 105 -17.83 -13.11 -10.45
C LEU A 105 -19.04 -13.98 -10.08
N ARG A 106 -18.89 -15.31 -10.03
CA ARG A 106 -19.98 -16.24 -9.65
C ARG A 106 -20.23 -16.25 -8.15
N ARG A 107 -19.30 -15.79 -7.35
CA ARG A 107 -19.44 -15.73 -5.89
C ARG A 107 -20.19 -14.48 -5.48
N ARG A 108 -21.20 -14.62 -4.64
CA ARG A 108 -21.95 -13.49 -4.09
C ARG A 108 -21.06 -12.59 -3.22
N THR A 109 -20.10 -13.18 -2.52
CA THR A 109 -19.17 -12.46 -1.65
C THR A 109 -17.73 -12.76 -2.08
N PRO A 110 -16.95 -11.72 -2.43
CA PRO A 110 -15.54 -11.91 -2.75
C PRO A 110 -14.77 -12.48 -1.55
N VAL A 111 -13.97 -13.52 -1.81
CA VAL A 111 -13.13 -14.17 -0.77
C VAL A 111 -11.70 -13.65 -0.81
N ARG A 112 -11.22 -13.33 -2.02
CA ARG A 112 -9.84 -12.86 -2.24
C ARG A 112 -9.79 -11.35 -2.28
N THR A 113 -8.67 -10.79 -1.81
CA THR A 113 -8.45 -9.35 -1.74
C THR A 113 -7.33 -8.96 -2.69
N ALA A 114 -7.54 -7.95 -3.52
CA ALA A 114 -6.48 -7.38 -4.34
C ALA A 114 -5.87 -6.16 -3.65
N VAL A 115 -4.55 -6.08 -3.65
CA VAL A 115 -3.77 -4.94 -3.16
C VAL A 115 -2.88 -4.41 -4.27
N LEU A 116 -2.55 -3.13 -4.21
CA LEU A 116 -1.67 -2.48 -5.16
C LEU A 116 -0.50 -1.85 -4.41
N LEU A 117 0.72 -2.19 -4.84
CA LEU A 117 1.95 -1.52 -4.44
C LEU A 117 2.48 -0.73 -5.63
N TYR A 118 2.53 0.59 -5.51
CA TYR A 118 3.07 1.47 -6.54
C TYR A 118 4.40 2.07 -6.09
N CYS A 119 5.45 1.73 -6.83
CA CYS A 119 6.78 2.28 -6.61
C CYS A 119 6.94 3.54 -7.46
N ARG A 120 7.14 4.69 -6.82
CA ARG A 120 7.30 5.98 -7.48
C ARG A 120 8.41 6.82 -6.87
N GLU A 121 8.83 7.82 -7.58
CA GLU A 121 9.70 8.88 -7.08
C GLU A 121 8.94 9.85 -6.18
N GLY A 122 9.66 10.73 -5.52
CA GLY A 122 9.11 11.73 -4.62
C GLY A 122 8.95 11.24 -3.19
N ASP A 123 8.14 11.97 -2.44
CA ASP A 123 7.87 11.72 -1.02
C ASP A 123 6.60 10.86 -0.82
N ALA A 124 6.24 10.61 0.45
CA ALA A 124 5.09 9.81 0.81
C ALA A 124 3.74 10.56 0.73
N ARG A 125 3.72 11.85 0.35
CA ARG A 125 2.47 12.61 0.25
C ARG A 125 1.61 12.07 -0.87
N TRP A 126 0.31 12.13 -0.65
CA TRP A 126 -0.66 11.79 -1.68
C TRP A 126 -0.53 12.68 -2.92
N THR A 127 -0.71 12.10 -4.09
CA THR A 127 -0.71 12.77 -5.38
C THR A 127 -2.00 12.45 -6.15
N GLU A 128 -2.34 13.27 -7.13
CA GLU A 128 -3.48 12.98 -8.04
C GLU A 128 -3.33 11.63 -8.75
N GLU A 129 -2.10 11.24 -9.03
CA GLU A 129 -1.81 9.93 -9.62
C GLU A 129 -2.15 8.79 -8.65
N ASP A 130 -1.85 8.96 -7.36
CA ASP A 130 -2.25 7.98 -6.33
C ASP A 130 -3.78 7.85 -6.30
N GLY A 131 -4.50 8.97 -6.38
CA GLY A 131 -5.96 8.98 -6.45
C GLY A 131 -6.51 8.25 -7.67
N ALA A 132 -5.87 8.42 -8.83
CA ALA A 132 -6.24 7.71 -10.06
C ALA A 132 -5.98 6.20 -9.94
N TRP A 133 -4.86 5.78 -9.33
CA TRP A 133 -4.58 4.38 -9.03
C TRP A 133 -5.58 3.77 -8.05
N MET A 134 -5.92 4.50 -6.97
CA MET A 134 -6.90 4.07 -5.98
C MET A 134 -8.26 3.85 -6.63
N TRP A 135 -8.74 4.79 -7.44
CA TRP A 135 -9.97 4.63 -8.20
C TRP A 135 -9.91 3.42 -9.14
N GLY A 136 -8.82 3.31 -9.89
CA GLY A 136 -8.60 2.20 -10.83
C GLY A 136 -8.58 0.83 -10.16
N LEU A 137 -7.96 0.71 -8.98
CA LEU A 137 -7.92 -0.53 -8.21
C LEU A 137 -9.33 -0.92 -7.75
N ARG A 138 -10.08 0.01 -7.17
CA ARG A 138 -11.43 -0.24 -6.68
C ARG A 138 -12.35 -0.73 -7.79
N ASP A 139 -12.34 -0.05 -8.92
CA ASP A 139 -13.19 -0.42 -10.06
C ASP A 139 -12.75 -1.76 -10.69
N ALA A 140 -11.44 -2.00 -10.83
CA ALA A 140 -10.90 -3.27 -11.30
C ALA A 140 -11.28 -4.44 -10.40
N CYS A 141 -11.24 -4.26 -9.08
CA CYS A 141 -11.67 -5.27 -8.11
C CYS A 141 -13.14 -5.64 -8.30
N THR A 142 -14.01 -4.64 -8.42
CA THR A 142 -15.45 -4.83 -8.67
C THR A 142 -15.69 -5.63 -9.94
N LEU A 143 -15.02 -5.26 -11.04
CA LEU A 143 -15.16 -5.93 -12.34
C LEU A 143 -14.54 -7.33 -12.39
N HIS A 144 -13.60 -7.65 -11.49
CA HIS A 144 -12.96 -8.97 -11.43
C HIS A 144 -13.60 -9.90 -10.39
N GLY A 145 -14.46 -9.39 -9.50
CA GLY A 145 -15.06 -10.15 -8.40
C GLY A 145 -14.10 -10.33 -7.22
N LEU A 146 -13.24 -9.35 -6.96
CA LEU A 146 -12.32 -9.32 -5.84
C LEU A 146 -12.76 -8.28 -4.81
N ARG A 147 -12.36 -8.48 -3.56
CA ARG A 147 -12.43 -7.43 -2.54
C ARG A 147 -11.32 -6.42 -2.82
N CYS A 148 -11.66 -5.14 -2.79
CA CYS A 148 -10.64 -4.10 -2.82
C CYS A 148 -9.90 -4.08 -1.48
N GLY A 149 -8.59 -4.10 -1.52
CA GLY A 149 -7.69 -4.01 -0.38
C GLY A 149 -6.84 -2.74 -0.42
N ALA A 150 -5.71 -2.76 0.27
CA ALA A 150 -4.87 -1.59 0.46
C ALA A 150 -4.24 -1.08 -0.85
N TYR A 151 -4.12 0.23 -0.93
CA TYR A 151 -3.22 0.91 -1.84
C TYR A 151 -1.98 1.36 -1.07
N ILE A 152 -0.82 0.98 -1.56
CA ILE A 152 0.46 1.17 -0.88
C ILE A 152 1.40 1.90 -1.83
N THR A 153 1.97 3.01 -1.38
CA THR A 153 3.06 3.69 -2.09
C THR A 153 4.40 3.21 -1.56
N LEU A 154 5.37 3.06 -2.45
CA LEU A 154 6.76 2.75 -2.13
C LEU A 154 7.66 3.82 -2.77
N THR A 155 8.31 4.62 -1.93
CA THR A 155 9.23 5.69 -2.33
C THR A 155 10.66 5.39 -1.88
N HIS A 156 11.57 6.34 -2.06
CA HIS A 156 12.94 6.20 -1.51
C HIS A 156 12.94 6.25 0.02
N ASP A 157 12.01 6.99 0.65
CA ASP A 157 11.93 7.13 2.10
C ASP A 157 11.34 5.89 2.80
N GLY A 158 10.52 5.13 2.08
CA GLY A 158 9.84 3.98 2.64
C GLY A 158 8.54 3.65 1.95
N TRP A 159 7.69 2.90 2.64
CA TRP A 159 6.35 2.57 2.16
C TRP A 159 5.28 3.14 3.09
N GLN A 160 4.12 3.44 2.51
CA GLN A 160 2.96 3.93 3.24
C GLN A 160 1.67 3.31 2.67
N VAL A 161 0.77 2.91 3.57
CA VAL A 161 -0.61 2.54 3.20
C VAL A 161 -1.46 3.80 3.21
N LEU A 162 -1.94 4.20 2.05
CA LEU A 162 -2.74 5.42 1.93
C LEU A 162 -4.12 5.22 2.56
N GLY A 163 -4.56 6.26 3.28
CA GLY A 163 -5.82 6.25 4.03
C GLY A 163 -5.75 5.63 5.42
N GLU A 164 -4.65 4.95 5.77
CA GLU A 164 -4.51 4.31 7.08
C GLU A 164 -3.43 4.95 7.96
N GLY A 165 -2.51 5.72 7.38
CA GLY A 165 -1.39 6.33 8.09
C GLY A 165 -0.30 5.35 8.54
N ARG A 166 -0.42 4.06 8.20
CA ARG A 166 0.61 3.06 8.48
C ARG A 166 1.69 3.09 7.42
N GLY A 167 2.96 2.99 7.87
CA GLY A 167 4.10 3.01 6.97
C GLY A 167 5.34 2.37 7.61
N GLY A 168 6.43 2.36 6.87
CA GLY A 168 7.69 1.81 7.34
C GLY A 168 8.85 2.09 6.38
N ARG A 169 10.04 1.69 6.79
CA ARG A 169 11.23 1.85 5.97
C ARG A 169 11.14 0.98 4.70
N ARG A 170 11.80 1.43 3.65
CA ARG A 170 11.92 0.66 2.41
C ARG A 170 12.58 -0.69 2.71
N PRO A 171 12.03 -1.81 2.20
CA PRO A 171 12.70 -3.10 2.30
C PRO A 171 14.04 -3.03 1.56
N ASN A 172 15.12 -3.39 2.24
CA ASN A 172 16.43 -3.52 1.60
C ASN A 172 16.49 -4.89 0.92
N ALA A 173 16.96 -4.93 -0.32
CA ALA A 173 17.13 -6.17 -1.06
C ALA A 173 18.19 -7.11 -0.40
N ASP A 174 19.06 -6.55 0.45
CA ASP A 174 20.20 -7.23 1.07
C ASP A 174 20.09 -7.34 2.61
N SER A 175 18.98 -6.98 3.22
CA SER A 175 18.81 -7.28 4.64
C SER A 175 18.53 -8.77 4.81
N ALA A 176 19.63 -9.56 4.87
CA ALA A 176 19.62 -10.76 5.68
C ALA A 176 19.00 -10.43 7.04
N PRO A 177 18.19 -11.31 7.66
CA PRO A 177 17.69 -11.09 9.00
C PRO A 177 18.89 -10.72 9.86
N GLU A 178 18.88 -9.52 10.44
CA GLU A 178 19.92 -9.17 11.42
C GLU A 178 19.96 -10.32 12.42
N PRO A 179 21.12 -10.98 12.60
CA PRO A 179 21.25 -11.91 13.68
C PRO A 179 20.88 -11.10 14.93
N PHE A 180 19.88 -11.59 15.66
CA PHE A 180 19.46 -10.98 16.91
C PHE A 180 20.70 -10.53 17.64
N ALA A 181 20.87 -9.21 17.82
CA ALA A 181 21.91 -8.68 18.67
C ALA A 181 21.66 -9.34 20.02
N ILE A 182 22.45 -10.35 20.32
CA ILE A 182 22.54 -10.93 21.65
C ILE A 182 23.00 -9.75 22.46
N SER A 183 22.09 -9.18 23.25
CA SER A 183 22.39 -8.12 24.19
C SER A 183 23.55 -8.64 24.99
N GLU A 184 24.72 -8.08 24.73
CA GLU A 184 25.96 -8.42 25.44
C GLU A 184 25.65 -8.24 26.91
N ALA A 185 25.59 -9.33 27.64
CA ALA A 185 25.34 -9.32 29.06
C ALA A 185 26.39 -8.39 29.69
N PRO A 186 26.01 -7.50 30.59
CA PRO A 186 26.96 -6.59 31.21
C PRO A 186 28.12 -7.42 31.79
N PRO A 187 29.38 -6.97 31.65
CA PRO A 187 30.53 -7.71 32.12
C PRO A 187 30.37 -8.00 33.61
N LEU A 188 30.37 -9.29 33.97
CA LEU A 188 30.38 -9.74 35.33
C LEU A 188 31.61 -9.15 35.99
N LEU A 189 31.40 -8.22 36.91
CA LEU A 189 32.45 -7.72 37.81
C LEU A 189 33.16 -8.91 38.45
N PRO A 190 34.49 -8.92 38.52
CA PRO A 190 35.21 -10.01 39.13
C PRO A 190 34.81 -10.09 40.61
N ARG A 191 34.19 -11.20 40.99
CA ARG A 191 33.96 -11.54 42.37
C ARG A 191 35.32 -11.69 42.99
N THR A 192 35.74 -10.70 43.81
CA THR A 192 36.82 -10.82 44.77
C THR A 192 36.47 -11.99 45.70
N GLY A 193 37.17 -13.11 45.50
CA GLY A 193 37.02 -14.29 46.30
C GLY A 193 37.43 -14.01 47.74
N GLY A 194 36.45 -13.85 48.59
CA GLY A 194 36.68 -13.80 50.03
C GLY A 194 37.12 -15.17 50.55
N ALA A 195 38.20 -15.17 51.24
CA ALA A 195 38.83 -16.29 51.93
C ALA A 195 37.94 -16.86 53.05
N ALA A 196 36.87 -17.57 52.70
CA ALA A 196 35.98 -18.24 53.63
C ALA A 196 35.99 -19.77 53.50
N SER A 197 36.72 -20.33 52.55
CA SER A 197 36.75 -21.81 52.33
C SER A 197 37.91 -22.52 53.04
N GLU A 198 38.81 -21.80 53.68
CA GLU A 198 39.97 -22.45 54.30
C GLU A 198 39.77 -22.74 55.79
N VAL A 199 38.77 -22.15 56.42
CA VAL A 199 38.46 -22.41 57.88
C VAL A 199 37.64 -23.68 58.06
N LEU A 200 36.87 -24.11 57.07
CA LEU A 200 36.06 -25.33 57.20
C LEU A 200 36.79 -26.64 56.90
N ARG A 201 37.97 -26.60 56.33
CA ARG A 201 38.81 -27.82 56.13
C ARG A 201 39.66 -28.23 57.30
N ARG A 202 39.84 -27.37 58.33
CA ARG A 202 40.60 -27.69 59.52
C ARG A 202 39.76 -28.25 60.68
N ALA A 203 38.45 -28.26 60.61
CA ALA A 203 37.57 -28.79 61.64
C ALA A 203 37.16 -30.26 61.47
N ALA A 204 37.49 -30.89 60.32
CA ALA A 204 37.14 -32.29 60.02
C ALA A 204 38.27 -33.30 60.17
N ALA A 205 39.44 -32.86 60.82
CA ALA A 205 40.59 -33.75 61.04
C ALA A 205 41.04 -33.71 62.51
N ARG A 206 40.08 -33.85 63.42
CA ARG A 206 40.33 -34.28 64.81
C ARG A 206 39.24 -35.20 65.26
#